data_0dc0224d4bd18cbecb1dd1ed4489fb60
#
_entry.id   0dc0224d4bd18cbecb1dd1ed4489fb60
#
_cell.length_a   1.000
_cell.length_b   1.000
_cell.length_c   1.000
_cell.angle_alpha   90.00
_cell.angle_beta   90.00
_cell.angle_gamma   90.00
#
_symmetry.space_group_name_H-M   'P 1'
#
loop_
_entity.id
_entity.type
_entity.pdbx_description
1 polymer ?
#
loop_
_entity_poly.entity_id
_entity_poly.type
_entity_poly.pdbx_seq_one_letter_code
_entity_poly.pdbx_strand_id
1 'polypeptide(L)'
;TVKEIGYDKSEYGFDGNTCAVMVSIDEQSSDIAMGVDKALEAKENQMSEEELEAIGAGDQGMMFGYATNETDNYMPVSLDLAQLIMKELAAIRKEGKVMTYLRPDSKSQVTVEYSDDNVPQRIDTIVVSTQHDDFIKDAMGNDDDEAMLAKIREDVVNILIPRVKAQLGNKVLALFNDDIKYFVNPTGKFVIGGPHGDTGLTGRKIIVDTYGGKGAHGGGAFSGKDSSKVDRSAAYATRYIAKNMVAAGVADEMLVQVSYAIGVAEPVSIYVNTYGRSHVNMSDGEIAQKIAKMFDLRPKAIERHLKLRQPMYLETAAYGHMGRKNELVEKTFTSRYHETKTMQVELFTWEKLDKVEEIKKEFGL
;
A
#
# COMPACT_ATOMS: atom_id res chain seq x y z
N THR A 1 7.71 0.59 -18.21
CA THR A 1 7.45 1.24 -16.91
C THR A 1 7.69 2.74 -16.99
N VAL A 2 8.92 3.24 -17.26
CA VAL A 2 9.24 4.68 -17.24
C VAL A 2 8.31 5.51 -18.13
N LYS A 3 8.08 5.06 -19.38
CA LYS A 3 7.15 5.70 -20.33
C LYS A 3 5.68 5.64 -19.86
N GLU A 4 5.25 4.54 -19.24
CA GLU A 4 3.89 4.37 -18.69
C GLU A 4 3.64 5.32 -17.52
N ILE A 5 4.71 5.64 -16.76
CA ILE A 5 4.66 6.67 -15.72
C ILE A 5 4.49 8.05 -16.36
N GLY A 6 5.09 8.32 -17.52
CA GLY A 6 4.95 9.56 -18.27
C GLY A 6 6.25 10.33 -18.49
N TYR A 7 7.41 9.69 -18.28
CA TYR A 7 8.73 10.22 -18.66
C TYR A 7 9.12 9.64 -20.03
N ASP A 8 8.58 10.22 -21.09
CA ASP A 8 8.69 9.77 -22.47
C ASP A 8 9.30 10.81 -23.42
N LYS A 9 9.74 11.95 -22.88
CA LYS A 9 10.32 13.06 -23.63
C LYS A 9 11.54 13.64 -22.90
N SER A 10 12.57 13.99 -23.67
CA SER A 10 13.81 14.55 -23.13
C SER A 10 13.62 15.91 -22.46
N GLU A 11 12.59 16.68 -22.84
CA GLU A 11 12.25 17.98 -22.23
C GLU A 11 11.84 17.88 -20.76
N TYR A 12 11.45 16.68 -20.28
CA TYR A 12 11.16 16.43 -18.87
C TYR A 12 12.42 16.15 -18.03
N GLY A 13 13.59 16.28 -18.63
CA GLY A 13 14.88 16.00 -17.97
C GLY A 13 15.22 14.52 -17.78
N PHE A 14 14.28 13.62 -18.08
CA PHE A 14 14.44 12.17 -18.07
C PHE A 14 13.54 11.53 -19.12
N ASP A 15 14.06 10.59 -19.89
CA ASP A 15 13.32 9.97 -21.00
C ASP A 15 13.57 8.46 -21.04
N GLY A 16 12.50 7.69 -20.90
CA GLY A 16 12.51 6.22 -20.97
C GLY A 16 12.96 5.64 -22.32
N ASN A 17 13.04 6.47 -23.40
CA ASN A 17 13.57 6.06 -24.69
C ASN A 17 15.11 6.08 -24.73
N THR A 18 15.74 6.92 -23.89
CA THR A 18 17.19 7.20 -23.94
C THR A 18 17.91 6.93 -22.62
N CYS A 19 17.18 6.63 -21.53
CA CYS A 19 17.79 6.33 -20.24
C CYS A 19 18.64 5.05 -20.29
N ALA A 20 19.78 5.08 -19.59
CA ALA A 20 20.60 3.89 -19.39
C ALA A 20 19.97 2.99 -18.31
N VAL A 21 20.05 1.68 -18.54
CA VAL A 21 19.65 0.66 -17.56
C VAL A 21 20.87 -0.20 -17.27
N MET A 22 21.36 -0.16 -16.02
CA MET A 22 22.45 -1.01 -15.56
C MET A 22 21.91 -2.06 -14.59
N VAL A 23 22.31 -3.31 -14.77
CA VAL A 23 21.95 -4.43 -13.91
C VAL A 23 23.22 -5.07 -13.40
N SER A 24 23.31 -5.24 -12.07
CA SER A 24 24.35 -6.04 -11.42
C SER A 24 23.67 -7.17 -10.67
N ILE A 25 24.09 -8.39 -10.92
CA ILE A 25 23.61 -9.61 -10.25
C ILE A 25 24.81 -10.26 -9.60
N ASP A 26 24.70 -10.54 -8.31
CA ASP A 26 25.74 -11.19 -7.51
C ASP A 26 25.18 -12.40 -6.79
N GLU A 27 26.03 -13.35 -6.41
CA GLU A 27 25.62 -14.55 -5.70
C GLU A 27 25.26 -14.24 -4.24
N GLN A 28 24.26 -14.96 -3.72
CA GLN A 28 23.91 -14.92 -2.30
C GLN A 28 25.08 -15.46 -1.46
N SER A 29 25.37 -14.86 -0.30
CA SER A 29 26.35 -15.42 0.62
C SER A 29 25.98 -16.85 1.03
N SER A 30 26.96 -17.75 1.15
CA SER A 30 26.76 -19.15 1.54
C SER A 30 26.06 -19.29 2.89
N ASP A 31 26.32 -18.38 3.82
CA ASP A 31 25.73 -18.42 5.17
C ASP A 31 24.24 -18.11 5.15
N ILE A 32 23.81 -17.19 4.29
CA ILE A 32 22.40 -16.88 4.07
C ILE A 32 21.73 -17.97 3.23
N ALA A 33 22.43 -18.53 2.25
CA ALA A 33 21.95 -19.60 1.37
C ALA A 33 21.50 -20.85 2.15
N MET A 34 22.19 -21.22 3.23
CA MET A 34 21.81 -22.37 4.08
C MET A 34 20.37 -22.28 4.64
N GLY A 35 19.85 -21.08 4.86
CA GLY A 35 18.45 -20.86 5.29
C GLY A 35 17.45 -20.82 4.12
N VAL A 36 17.94 -20.55 2.90
CA VAL A 36 17.11 -20.37 1.71
C VAL A 36 17.05 -21.65 0.86
N ASP A 37 18.09 -22.48 0.86
CA ASP A 37 18.20 -23.70 0.02
C ASP A 37 17.14 -24.74 0.36
N LYS A 38 16.75 -24.88 1.64
CA LYS A 38 15.59 -25.69 2.04
C LYS A 38 14.28 -25.27 1.34
N ALA A 39 14.14 -23.97 1.05
CA ALA A 39 13.02 -23.46 0.28
C ALA A 39 13.14 -23.77 -1.23
N LEU A 40 14.35 -24.01 -1.74
CA LEU A 40 14.62 -24.41 -3.12
C LEU A 40 14.26 -25.90 -3.34
N GLU A 41 14.66 -26.79 -2.44
CA GLU A 41 14.30 -28.22 -2.45
C GLU A 41 12.78 -28.41 -2.41
N ALA A 42 12.07 -27.53 -1.67
CA ALA A 42 10.63 -27.43 -1.69
C ALA A 42 10.05 -27.04 -3.05
N LYS A 43 10.75 -26.22 -3.82
CA LYS A 43 10.33 -25.81 -5.18
C LYS A 43 10.50 -26.95 -6.20
N GLU A 44 11.39 -27.89 -5.93
CA GLU A 44 11.70 -29.02 -6.82
C GLU A 44 10.83 -30.27 -6.54
N ASN A 45 9.78 -30.16 -5.69
CA ASN A 45 8.89 -31.25 -5.28
C ASN A 45 9.60 -32.45 -4.63
N GLN A 46 10.72 -32.22 -3.94
CA GLN A 46 11.50 -33.23 -3.25
C GLN A 46 11.09 -33.43 -1.78
N MET A 47 10.19 -32.57 -1.25
CA MET A 47 9.75 -32.56 0.14
C MET A 47 8.28 -33.00 0.25
N SER A 48 7.96 -33.72 1.33
CA SER A 48 6.58 -34.00 1.71
C SER A 48 5.83 -32.73 2.14
N GLU A 49 4.49 -32.75 2.15
CA GLU A 49 3.70 -31.61 2.63
C GLU A 49 4.03 -31.23 4.09
N GLU A 50 4.30 -32.22 4.94
CA GLU A 50 4.68 -32.01 6.35
C GLU A 50 6.03 -31.31 6.47
N GLU A 51 7.01 -31.70 5.65
CA GLU A 51 8.32 -31.05 5.60
C GLU A 51 8.22 -29.62 5.04
N LEU A 52 7.35 -29.39 4.05
CA LEU A 52 7.06 -28.07 3.50
C LEU A 52 6.43 -27.13 4.55
N GLU A 53 5.52 -27.65 5.35
CA GLU A 53 4.88 -26.87 6.43
C GLU A 53 5.81 -26.59 7.62
N ALA A 54 6.84 -27.41 7.79
CA ALA A 54 7.88 -27.21 8.81
C ALA A 54 8.97 -26.22 8.41
N ILE A 55 8.92 -25.69 7.17
CA ILE A 55 9.87 -24.65 6.73
C ILE A 55 9.73 -23.42 7.63
N GLY A 56 10.78 -23.10 8.35
CA GLY A 56 10.84 -21.94 9.24
C GLY A 56 10.89 -20.61 8.51
N ALA A 57 10.67 -19.55 9.27
CA ALA A 57 10.81 -18.19 8.76
C ALA A 57 12.25 -17.97 8.27
N GLY A 58 12.38 -17.40 7.06
CA GLY A 58 13.68 -17.09 6.45
C GLY A 58 14.39 -15.91 7.09
N ASP A 59 13.73 -15.21 8.02
CA ASP A 59 14.28 -14.11 8.80
C ASP A 59 13.52 -13.99 10.12
N GLN A 60 14.13 -13.29 11.07
CA GLN A 60 13.49 -12.86 12.30
C GLN A 60 12.86 -11.49 12.12
N GLY A 61 11.83 -11.16 12.91
CA GLY A 61 11.25 -9.82 12.87
C GLY A 61 9.84 -9.77 13.44
N MET A 62 9.29 -8.56 13.48
CA MET A 62 7.92 -8.28 13.84
C MET A 62 7.19 -7.70 12.63
N MET A 63 6.00 -8.20 12.34
CA MET A 63 5.14 -7.72 11.27
C MET A 63 3.82 -7.30 11.84
N PHE A 64 3.22 -6.28 11.21
CA PHE A 64 2.01 -5.64 11.71
C PHE A 64 0.94 -5.57 10.63
N GLY A 65 -0.30 -5.78 11.05
CA GLY A 65 -1.50 -5.48 10.29
C GLY A 65 -2.39 -4.55 11.09
N TYR A 66 -3.05 -3.65 10.41
CA TYR A 66 -3.99 -2.71 11.01
C TYR A 66 -5.26 -2.60 10.17
N ALA A 67 -6.37 -2.37 10.82
CA ALA A 67 -7.64 -2.02 10.18
C ALA A 67 -8.45 -1.10 11.10
N THR A 68 -9.27 -0.25 10.49
CA THR A 68 -10.20 0.65 11.20
C THR A 68 -11.49 0.77 10.39
N ASN A 69 -12.61 1.03 11.05
CA ASN A 69 -13.90 1.22 10.39
C ASN A 69 -14.12 2.65 9.87
N GLU A 70 -13.07 3.48 9.81
CA GLU A 70 -13.14 4.87 9.34
C GLU A 70 -13.56 4.98 7.86
N THR A 71 -13.14 4.03 7.04
CA THR A 71 -13.42 3.95 5.60
C THR A 71 -14.01 2.61 5.21
N ASP A 72 -14.63 2.52 4.04
CA ASP A 72 -15.25 1.30 3.54
C ASP A 72 -14.23 0.19 3.21
N ASN A 73 -12.98 0.56 2.96
CA ASN A 73 -11.88 -0.37 2.74
C ASN A 73 -11.06 -0.68 4.01
N TYR A 74 -11.55 -0.21 5.18
CA TYR A 74 -10.93 -0.43 6.48
C TYR A 74 -9.52 0.16 6.61
N MET A 75 -9.27 1.30 5.98
CA MET A 75 -8.03 2.06 6.05
C MET A 75 -8.18 3.34 6.88
N PRO A 76 -7.08 3.87 7.44
CA PRO A 76 -7.09 5.22 8.00
C PRO A 76 -7.49 6.24 6.94
N VAL A 77 -8.47 7.08 7.26
CA VAL A 77 -9.03 8.06 6.30
C VAL A 77 -7.98 9.01 5.75
N SER A 78 -6.99 9.41 6.55
CA SER A 78 -5.93 10.33 6.11
C SER A 78 -5.08 9.74 4.99
N LEU A 79 -4.66 8.47 5.11
CA LEU A 79 -3.87 7.81 4.08
C LEU A 79 -4.71 7.45 2.86
N ASP A 80 -5.90 6.91 3.07
CA ASP A 80 -6.79 6.50 1.98
C ASP A 80 -7.13 7.69 1.08
N LEU A 81 -7.47 8.83 1.68
CA LEU A 81 -7.73 10.07 0.96
C LEU A 81 -6.46 10.61 0.26
N ALA A 82 -5.29 10.59 0.92
CA ALA A 82 -4.05 11.01 0.29
C ALA A 82 -3.70 10.17 -0.94
N GLN A 83 -3.89 8.87 -0.88
CA GLN A 83 -3.67 7.97 -2.02
C GLN A 83 -4.70 8.16 -3.12
N LEU A 84 -5.97 8.39 -2.79
CA LEU A 84 -7.01 8.67 -3.77
C LEU A 84 -6.74 9.98 -4.53
N ILE A 85 -6.27 11.03 -3.82
CA ILE A 85 -5.82 12.29 -4.45
C ILE A 85 -4.73 12.01 -5.48
N MET A 86 -3.73 11.20 -5.17
CA MET A 86 -2.66 10.87 -6.11
C MET A 86 -3.14 10.03 -7.30
N LYS A 87 -4.07 9.11 -7.08
CA LYS A 87 -4.71 8.34 -8.17
C LYS A 87 -5.44 9.24 -9.15
N GLU A 88 -6.26 10.16 -8.63
CA GLU A 88 -7.02 11.09 -9.45
C GLU A 88 -6.13 12.09 -10.19
N LEU A 89 -5.10 12.61 -9.53
CA LEU A 89 -4.14 13.50 -10.18
C LEU A 89 -3.44 12.80 -11.35
N ALA A 90 -3.03 11.55 -11.16
CA ALA A 90 -2.44 10.74 -12.22
C ALA A 90 -3.44 10.41 -13.34
N ALA A 91 -4.70 10.17 -13.02
CA ALA A 91 -5.76 9.94 -14.00
C ALA A 91 -5.99 11.19 -14.85
N ILE A 92 -6.15 12.36 -14.25
CA ILE A 92 -6.29 13.66 -14.93
C ILE A 92 -5.13 13.87 -15.90
N ARG A 93 -3.89 13.68 -15.43
CA ARG A 93 -2.69 13.84 -16.26
C ARG A 93 -2.70 12.89 -17.47
N LYS A 94 -3.05 11.61 -17.26
CA LYS A 94 -3.08 10.60 -18.33
C LYS A 94 -4.24 10.80 -19.31
N GLU A 95 -5.37 11.36 -18.88
CA GLU A 95 -6.47 11.75 -19.75
C GLU A 95 -6.08 12.88 -20.69
N GLY A 96 -5.20 13.80 -20.27
CA GLY A 96 -4.70 14.91 -21.09
C GLY A 96 -5.76 15.90 -21.56
N LYS A 97 -6.90 16.03 -20.84
CA LYS A 97 -8.03 16.88 -21.23
C LYS A 97 -8.09 18.19 -20.45
N VAL A 98 -7.80 18.13 -19.16
CA VAL A 98 -7.75 19.26 -18.24
C VAL A 98 -6.43 19.19 -17.47
N MET A 99 -5.97 20.29 -16.90
CA MET A 99 -4.69 20.37 -16.20
C MET A 99 -3.54 19.74 -17.01
N THR A 100 -3.47 20.05 -18.30
CA THR A 100 -2.53 19.42 -19.27
C THR A 100 -1.06 19.71 -18.97
N TYR A 101 -0.80 20.67 -18.10
CA TYR A 101 0.52 21.04 -17.59
C TYR A 101 1.08 20.06 -16.54
N LEU A 102 0.28 19.10 -16.06
CA LEU A 102 0.73 18.15 -15.02
C LEU A 102 1.83 17.23 -15.51
N ARG A 103 2.80 16.95 -14.60
CA ARG A 103 3.88 15.99 -14.81
C ARG A 103 3.86 14.91 -13.72
N PRO A 104 4.60 13.79 -13.89
CA PRO A 104 4.37 12.59 -13.09
C PRO A 104 4.68 12.72 -11.61
N ASP A 105 5.70 13.51 -11.19
CA ASP A 105 6.10 13.60 -9.79
C ASP A 105 5.08 14.38 -8.98
N SER A 106 4.59 13.78 -7.91
CA SER A 106 3.60 14.42 -7.05
C SER A 106 3.57 13.81 -5.66
N LYS A 107 3.13 14.61 -4.69
CA LYS A 107 2.98 14.22 -3.28
C LYS A 107 1.66 14.77 -2.75
N SER A 108 1.03 14.04 -1.84
CA SER A 108 -0.12 14.52 -1.08
C SER A 108 0.03 14.20 0.40
N GLN A 109 -0.58 15.04 1.22
CA GLN A 109 -0.73 14.83 2.65
C GLN A 109 -2.11 15.29 3.07
N VAL A 110 -2.75 14.54 3.96
CA VAL A 110 -4.05 14.88 4.53
C VAL A 110 -3.94 14.88 6.04
N THR A 111 -4.36 15.97 6.66
CA THR A 111 -4.46 16.10 8.12
C THR A 111 -5.92 16.00 8.51
N VAL A 112 -6.22 15.11 9.45
CA VAL A 112 -7.56 14.85 9.98
C VAL A 112 -7.55 15.15 11.47
N GLU A 113 -8.55 15.87 11.96
CA GLU A 113 -8.80 16.08 13.38
C GLU A 113 -9.62 14.90 13.92
N TYR A 114 -9.18 14.36 15.06
CA TYR A 114 -9.83 13.29 15.79
C TYR A 114 -10.33 13.76 17.15
N SER A 115 -11.41 13.17 17.64
CA SER A 115 -11.82 13.30 19.04
C SER A 115 -10.86 12.51 19.97
N ASP A 116 -11.00 12.74 21.26
CA ASP A 116 -10.25 11.98 22.29
C ASP A 116 -10.55 10.46 22.23
N ASP A 117 -11.73 10.08 21.72
CA ASP A 117 -12.13 8.68 21.49
C ASP A 117 -11.61 8.12 20.14
N ASN A 118 -10.68 8.82 19.51
CA ASN A 118 -10.06 8.41 18.23
C ASN A 118 -11.05 8.28 17.06
N VAL A 119 -12.08 9.13 17.03
CA VAL A 119 -13.06 9.20 15.93
C VAL A 119 -12.74 10.38 15.04
N PRO A 120 -12.61 10.22 13.70
CA PRO A 120 -12.34 11.33 12.80
C PRO A 120 -13.52 12.33 12.81
N GLN A 121 -13.21 13.62 12.95
CA GLN A 121 -14.18 14.70 13.08
C GLN A 121 -14.27 15.56 11.81
N ARG A 122 -13.12 15.96 11.27
CA ARG A 122 -13.04 16.76 10.06
C ARG A 122 -11.66 16.67 9.39
N ILE A 123 -11.63 16.96 8.11
CA ILE A 123 -10.39 17.20 7.38
C ILE A 123 -9.97 18.65 7.70
N ASP A 124 -8.77 18.81 8.25
CA ASP A 124 -8.21 20.14 8.57
C ASP A 124 -7.39 20.71 7.41
N THR A 125 -6.51 19.89 6.84
CA THR A 125 -5.55 20.34 5.82
C THR A 125 -5.35 19.30 4.74
N ILE A 126 -5.29 19.77 3.49
CA ILE A 126 -4.87 18.99 2.32
C ILE A 126 -3.67 19.69 1.68
N VAL A 127 -2.56 18.98 1.56
CA VAL A 127 -1.35 19.42 0.85
C VAL A 127 -1.24 18.63 -0.44
N VAL A 128 -1.03 19.33 -1.56
CA VAL A 128 -0.74 18.71 -2.87
C VAL A 128 0.48 19.42 -3.46
N SER A 129 1.54 18.66 -3.72
CA SER A 129 2.67 19.12 -4.49
C SER A 129 2.72 18.33 -5.80
N THR A 130 2.73 19.00 -6.93
CA THR A 130 2.73 18.37 -8.24
C THR A 130 3.73 19.03 -9.17
N GLN A 131 4.50 18.21 -9.87
CA GLN A 131 5.35 18.63 -10.98
C GLN A 131 4.47 19.13 -12.13
N HIS A 132 4.91 20.21 -12.78
CA HIS A 132 4.17 20.89 -13.85
C HIS A 132 5.12 21.54 -14.86
N ASP A 133 4.61 21.89 -16.03
CA ASP A 133 5.33 22.72 -17.02
C ASP A 133 5.34 24.19 -16.61
N ASP A 134 6.27 24.95 -17.17
CA ASP A 134 6.21 26.42 -17.21
C ASP A 134 5.21 26.87 -18.29
N PHE A 135 3.92 26.97 -17.93
CA PHE A 135 2.82 27.09 -18.90
C PHE A 135 2.15 28.47 -18.94
N ILE A 136 2.46 29.39 -18.02
CA ILE A 136 1.95 30.76 -18.04
C ILE A 136 3.13 31.73 -18.20
N LYS A 137 2.99 32.66 -19.14
CA LYS A 137 3.97 33.70 -19.44
C LYS A 137 3.38 35.08 -19.21
N ASP A 138 4.21 36.02 -18.78
CA ASP A 138 3.86 37.44 -18.71
C ASP A 138 3.76 38.07 -20.11
N ALA A 139 3.39 39.34 -20.18
CA ALA A 139 3.28 40.09 -21.43
C ALA A 139 4.61 40.28 -22.17
N MET A 140 5.74 40.05 -21.51
CA MET A 140 7.10 40.09 -22.09
C MET A 140 7.64 38.70 -22.47
N GLY A 141 6.86 37.63 -22.19
CA GLY A 141 7.23 36.26 -22.50
C GLY A 141 8.08 35.56 -21.42
N ASN A 142 8.25 36.17 -20.25
CA ASN A 142 8.90 35.53 -19.10
C ASN A 142 7.90 34.66 -18.35
N ASP A 143 8.40 33.72 -17.55
CA ASP A 143 7.57 32.91 -16.68
C ASP A 143 6.82 33.75 -15.65
N ASP A 144 5.50 33.57 -15.55
CA ASP A 144 4.66 34.20 -14.53
C ASP A 144 4.35 33.14 -13.45
N ASP A 145 5.29 32.98 -12.52
CA ASP A 145 5.21 31.97 -11.47
C ASP A 145 3.99 32.18 -10.55
N GLU A 146 3.62 33.44 -10.27
CA GLU A 146 2.48 33.76 -9.40
C GLU A 146 1.15 33.37 -10.03
N ALA A 147 0.91 33.79 -11.29
CA ALA A 147 -0.29 33.41 -12.02
C ALA A 147 -0.39 31.90 -12.24
N MET A 148 0.73 31.25 -12.50
CA MET A 148 0.82 29.80 -12.69
C MET A 148 0.47 29.04 -11.41
N LEU A 149 1.02 29.39 -10.27
CA LEU A 149 0.73 28.78 -8.98
C LEU A 149 -0.72 29.03 -8.55
N ALA A 150 -1.25 30.23 -8.80
CA ALA A 150 -2.66 30.54 -8.57
C ALA A 150 -3.57 29.64 -9.41
N LYS A 151 -3.24 29.42 -10.69
CA LYS A 151 -4.00 28.53 -11.59
C LYS A 151 -3.94 27.06 -11.12
N ILE A 152 -2.77 26.56 -10.76
CA ILE A 152 -2.63 25.20 -10.24
C ILE A 152 -3.48 25.01 -8.98
N ARG A 153 -3.46 25.98 -8.06
CA ARG A 153 -4.27 25.96 -6.85
C ARG A 153 -5.77 25.96 -7.17
N GLU A 154 -6.21 26.81 -8.06
CA GLU A 154 -7.60 26.86 -8.52
C GLU A 154 -8.05 25.49 -9.07
N ASP A 155 -7.25 24.92 -9.95
CA ASP A 155 -7.58 23.64 -10.60
C ASP A 155 -7.57 22.47 -9.61
N VAL A 156 -6.65 22.43 -8.66
CA VAL A 156 -6.66 21.43 -7.59
C VAL A 156 -7.96 21.52 -6.79
N VAL A 157 -8.39 22.71 -6.39
CA VAL A 157 -9.61 22.90 -5.57
C VAL A 157 -10.88 22.64 -6.39
N ASN A 158 -10.94 23.08 -7.65
CA ASN A 158 -12.16 23.10 -8.46
C ASN A 158 -12.29 21.90 -9.43
N ILE A 159 -11.20 21.17 -9.70
CA ILE A 159 -11.22 20.00 -10.60
C ILE A 159 -10.84 18.73 -9.84
N LEU A 160 -9.65 18.69 -9.23
CA LEU A 160 -9.15 17.47 -8.57
C LEU A 160 -10.01 17.09 -7.36
N ILE A 161 -10.25 18.01 -6.42
CA ILE A 161 -10.99 17.71 -5.19
C ILE A 161 -12.45 17.27 -5.46
N PRO A 162 -13.22 17.90 -6.37
CA PRO A 162 -14.54 17.37 -6.75
C PRO A 162 -14.51 15.96 -7.33
N ARG A 163 -13.52 15.61 -8.16
CA ARG A 163 -13.36 14.25 -8.69
C ARG A 163 -13.04 13.23 -7.59
N VAL A 164 -12.22 13.62 -6.62
CA VAL A 164 -11.94 12.81 -5.43
C VAL A 164 -13.22 12.60 -4.62
N LYS A 165 -13.96 13.67 -4.30
CA LYS A 165 -15.23 13.61 -3.55
C LYS A 165 -16.26 12.69 -4.21
N ALA A 166 -16.33 12.66 -5.54
CA ALA A 166 -17.27 11.82 -6.28
C ALA A 166 -17.04 10.30 -6.09
N GLN A 167 -15.90 9.88 -5.55
CA GLN A 167 -15.56 8.48 -5.31
C GLN A 167 -15.65 8.08 -3.83
N LEU A 168 -15.95 9.02 -2.95
CA LEU A 168 -15.95 8.79 -1.50
C LEU A 168 -17.32 8.33 -1.01
N GLY A 169 -17.33 7.40 -0.05
CA GLY A 169 -18.51 7.07 0.73
C GLY A 169 -18.95 8.19 1.68
N ASN A 170 -20.21 8.14 2.12
CA ASN A 170 -20.82 9.19 2.94
C ASN A 170 -20.06 9.49 4.23
N LYS A 171 -19.44 8.49 4.86
CA LYS A 171 -18.64 8.67 6.08
C LYS A 171 -17.49 9.66 5.88
N VAL A 172 -16.73 9.47 4.79
CA VAL A 172 -15.57 10.32 4.49
C VAL A 172 -16.01 11.67 3.93
N LEU A 173 -17.08 11.70 3.11
CA LEU A 173 -17.66 12.96 2.62
C LEU A 173 -18.10 13.89 3.74
N ALA A 174 -18.64 13.34 4.83
CA ALA A 174 -19.07 14.11 5.98
C ALA A 174 -17.92 14.84 6.72
N LEU A 175 -16.67 14.41 6.51
CA LEU A 175 -15.48 15.06 7.09
C LEU A 175 -15.03 16.29 6.31
N PHE A 176 -15.52 16.49 5.09
CA PHE A 176 -15.24 17.70 4.31
C PHE A 176 -16.07 18.88 4.86
N ASN A 177 -15.43 20.02 4.96
CA ASN A 177 -16.00 21.27 5.46
C ASN A 177 -15.44 22.45 4.67
N ASP A 178 -15.95 23.64 4.93
CA ASP A 178 -15.55 24.87 4.21
C ASP A 178 -14.22 25.47 4.74
N ASP A 179 -13.76 25.01 5.91
CA ASP A 179 -12.55 25.53 6.58
C ASP A 179 -11.28 24.76 6.23
N ILE A 180 -11.34 23.83 5.26
CA ILE A 180 -10.16 23.05 4.84
C ILE A 180 -9.06 23.98 4.31
N LYS A 181 -7.87 23.87 4.87
CA LYS A 181 -6.68 24.55 4.39
C LYS A 181 -6.06 23.79 3.22
N TYR A 182 -6.03 24.41 2.05
CA TYR A 182 -5.37 23.85 0.88
C TYR A 182 -3.99 24.48 0.67
N PHE A 183 -2.94 23.66 0.79
CA PHE A 183 -1.57 24.02 0.43
C PHE A 183 -1.21 23.34 -0.89
N VAL A 184 -1.11 24.12 -1.96
CA VAL A 184 -0.78 23.60 -3.30
C VAL A 184 0.56 24.20 -3.71
N ASN A 185 1.54 23.36 -4.01
CA ASN A 185 2.93 23.74 -4.31
C ASN A 185 3.46 24.83 -3.37
N PRO A 186 3.42 24.62 -2.03
CA PRO A 186 3.69 25.69 -1.05
C PRO A 186 5.13 26.23 -1.08
N THR A 187 6.06 25.51 -1.70
CA THR A 187 7.45 25.96 -1.87
C THR A 187 7.68 26.76 -3.15
N GLY A 188 6.67 26.94 -4.00
CA GLY A 188 6.78 27.59 -5.28
C GLY A 188 6.66 26.63 -6.46
N LYS A 189 7.17 27.03 -7.63
CA LYS A 189 7.11 26.20 -8.84
C LYS A 189 7.86 24.87 -8.67
N PHE A 190 7.33 23.84 -9.33
CA PHE A 190 7.87 22.49 -9.27
C PHE A 190 7.98 21.91 -10.70
N VAL A 191 8.93 22.43 -11.48
CA VAL A 191 9.18 22.03 -12.86
C VAL A 191 10.18 20.87 -12.91
N ILE A 192 11.27 20.95 -12.13
CA ILE A 192 12.27 19.88 -12.04
C ILE A 192 11.83 18.86 -11.00
N GLY A 193 11.54 17.64 -11.43
CA GLY A 193 11.07 16.55 -10.58
C GLY A 193 11.40 15.18 -11.16
N GLY A 194 10.92 14.13 -10.49
CA GLY A 194 11.18 12.75 -10.85
C GLY A 194 12.67 12.39 -10.83
N PRO A 195 13.13 11.48 -11.71
CA PRO A 195 14.53 11.03 -11.72
C PRO A 195 15.57 12.13 -11.99
N HIS A 196 15.14 13.26 -12.57
CA HIS A 196 16.01 14.44 -12.77
C HIS A 196 16.17 15.25 -11.48
N GLY A 197 15.13 15.29 -10.62
CA GLY A 197 15.13 16.04 -9.37
C GLY A 197 15.90 15.32 -8.26
N ASP A 198 15.52 14.08 -7.99
CA ASP A 198 16.12 13.25 -6.95
C ASP A 198 16.04 11.76 -7.29
N THR A 199 16.61 10.92 -6.43
CA THR A 199 16.63 9.47 -6.56
C THR A 199 16.03 8.81 -5.32
N GLY A 200 15.54 7.59 -5.50
CA GLY A 200 14.96 6.79 -4.43
C GLY A 200 15.51 5.37 -4.38
N LEU A 201 15.31 4.75 -3.24
CA LEU A 201 15.60 3.33 -3.02
C LEU A 201 14.34 2.61 -2.56
N THR A 202 14.19 1.34 -2.94
CA THR A 202 13.14 0.48 -2.41
C THR A 202 13.22 0.41 -0.88
N GLY A 203 12.06 0.47 -0.21
CA GLY A 203 11.99 0.39 1.25
C GLY A 203 12.12 1.72 2.00
N ARG A 204 12.17 2.86 1.29
CA ARG A 204 12.23 4.19 1.93
C ARG A 204 10.89 4.91 2.04
N LYS A 205 9.80 4.27 1.64
CA LYS A 205 8.41 4.77 1.74
C LYS A 205 7.46 3.75 2.35
N ILE A 206 7.98 2.89 3.25
CA ILE A 206 7.25 1.76 3.85
C ILE A 206 6.00 2.17 4.63
N ILE A 207 5.97 3.37 5.19
CA ILE A 207 4.80 3.89 5.90
C ILE A 207 3.68 4.29 4.91
N VAL A 208 4.04 4.82 3.75
CA VAL A 208 3.09 5.07 2.65
C VAL A 208 2.56 3.76 2.07
N ASP A 209 3.39 2.72 2.02
CA ASP A 209 3.00 1.38 1.56
C ASP A 209 1.94 0.72 2.46
N THR A 210 1.81 1.15 3.72
CA THR A 210 0.99 0.51 4.75
C THR A 210 -0.15 1.40 5.26
N TYR A 211 0.03 2.09 6.40
CA TYR A 211 -1.09 2.74 7.12
C TYR A 211 -0.88 4.24 7.40
N GLY A 212 0.14 4.87 6.79
CA GLY A 212 0.39 6.31 6.92
C GLY A 212 0.80 6.74 8.33
N GLY A 213 1.28 5.80 9.16
CA GLY A 213 1.69 6.04 10.55
C GLY A 213 0.59 5.81 11.59
N LYS A 214 -0.66 5.54 11.20
CA LYS A 214 -1.73 5.18 12.14
C LYS A 214 -1.52 3.79 12.76
N GLY A 215 -1.12 2.81 11.95
CA GLY A 215 -0.67 1.50 12.41
C GLY A 215 0.85 1.40 12.48
N ALA A 216 1.37 0.58 13.41
CA ALA A 216 2.79 0.29 13.52
C ALA A 216 3.35 -0.44 12.28
N HIS A 217 4.68 -0.42 12.12
CA HIS A 217 5.40 -1.09 11.04
C HIS A 217 6.66 -1.77 11.58
N GLY A 218 6.95 -2.99 11.09
CA GLY A 218 8.13 -3.75 11.52
C GLY A 218 9.46 -3.31 10.92
N GLY A 219 9.44 -2.41 9.93
CA GLY A 219 10.63 -1.86 9.28
C GLY A 219 11.01 -2.54 7.96
N GLY A 220 10.51 -3.74 7.67
CA GLY A 220 10.81 -4.49 6.45
C GLY A 220 10.06 -3.96 5.22
N ALA A 221 10.78 -3.68 4.13
CA ALA A 221 10.16 -3.36 2.85
C ALA A 221 9.43 -4.57 2.26
N PHE A 222 8.34 -4.32 1.52
CA PHE A 222 7.60 -5.38 0.81
C PHE A 222 8.11 -5.59 -0.61
N SER A 223 8.21 -4.50 -1.38
CA SER A 223 8.65 -4.55 -2.78
C SER A 223 10.05 -5.12 -2.91
N GLY A 224 10.28 -5.93 -3.95
CA GLY A 224 11.54 -6.63 -4.17
C GLY A 224 11.69 -7.96 -3.43
N LYS A 225 10.80 -8.29 -2.49
CA LYS A 225 10.78 -9.56 -1.76
C LYS A 225 9.76 -10.52 -2.34
N ASP A 226 10.10 -11.79 -2.47
CA ASP A 226 9.18 -12.87 -2.84
C ASP A 226 8.30 -13.30 -1.65
N SER A 227 7.35 -14.20 -1.90
CA SER A 227 6.36 -14.65 -0.91
C SER A 227 6.94 -15.44 0.28
N SER A 228 8.17 -15.95 0.17
CA SER A 228 8.83 -16.67 1.28
C SER A 228 9.34 -15.73 2.37
N LYS A 229 9.44 -14.43 2.08
CA LYS A 229 9.93 -13.42 3.03
C LYS A 229 8.80 -12.94 3.92
N VAL A 230 8.89 -13.28 5.21
CA VAL A 230 7.86 -12.97 6.22
C VAL A 230 7.60 -11.47 6.39
N ASP A 231 8.58 -10.61 6.16
CA ASP A 231 8.38 -9.15 6.13
C ASP A 231 7.21 -8.74 5.23
N ARG A 232 7.02 -9.44 4.12
CA ARG A 232 5.93 -9.20 3.18
C ARG A 232 4.73 -10.09 3.48
N SER A 233 4.91 -11.40 3.50
CA SER A 233 3.82 -12.37 3.61
C SER A 233 3.07 -12.27 4.93
N ALA A 234 3.79 -12.13 6.05
CA ALA A 234 3.15 -12.02 7.36
C ALA A 234 2.54 -10.64 7.60
N ALA A 235 3.07 -9.56 7.01
CA ALA A 235 2.41 -8.27 7.04
C ALA A 235 1.07 -8.31 6.28
N TYR A 236 0.98 -9.03 5.18
CA TYR A 236 -0.28 -9.26 4.47
C TYR A 236 -1.25 -10.13 5.29
N ALA A 237 -0.74 -11.20 5.93
CA ALA A 237 -1.57 -12.06 6.79
C ALA A 237 -2.13 -11.31 7.99
N THR A 238 -1.35 -10.49 8.66
CA THR A 238 -1.81 -9.67 9.79
C THR A 238 -2.81 -8.59 9.35
N ARG A 239 -2.65 -8.01 8.15
CA ARG A 239 -3.68 -7.14 7.55
C ARG A 239 -4.98 -7.88 7.30
N TYR A 240 -4.92 -9.06 6.71
CA TYR A 240 -6.06 -9.91 6.45
C TYR A 240 -6.83 -10.20 7.75
N ILE A 241 -6.13 -10.56 8.82
CA ILE A 241 -6.74 -10.82 10.14
C ILE A 241 -7.39 -9.55 10.68
N ALA A 242 -6.64 -8.45 10.80
CA ALA A 242 -7.14 -7.19 11.36
C ALA A 242 -8.39 -6.71 10.62
N LYS A 243 -8.40 -6.79 9.27
CA LYS A 243 -9.52 -6.38 8.44
C LYS A 243 -10.77 -7.23 8.68
N ASN A 244 -10.62 -8.55 8.72
CA ASN A 244 -11.74 -9.47 8.96
C ASN A 244 -12.29 -9.31 10.39
N MET A 245 -11.45 -9.08 11.39
CA MET A 245 -11.86 -8.84 12.79
C MET A 245 -12.68 -7.56 12.93
N VAL A 246 -12.21 -6.45 12.34
CA VAL A 246 -12.96 -5.18 12.34
C VAL A 246 -14.26 -5.30 11.54
N ALA A 247 -14.23 -5.95 10.38
CA ALA A 247 -15.42 -6.17 9.56
C ALA A 247 -16.45 -7.07 10.24
N ALA A 248 -16.01 -8.02 11.08
CA ALA A 248 -16.91 -8.85 11.89
C ALA A 248 -17.52 -8.09 13.07
N GLY A 249 -17.03 -6.90 13.39
CA GLY A 249 -17.52 -6.10 14.51
C GLY A 249 -16.87 -6.42 15.86
N VAL A 250 -15.73 -7.09 15.88
CA VAL A 250 -14.99 -7.37 17.14
C VAL A 250 -14.48 -6.09 17.78
N ALA A 251 -14.04 -5.13 16.98
CA ALA A 251 -13.61 -3.79 17.42
C ALA A 251 -13.78 -2.78 16.29
N ASP A 252 -13.78 -1.48 16.60
CA ASP A 252 -13.77 -0.41 15.60
C ASP A 252 -12.43 -0.25 14.89
N GLU A 253 -11.36 -0.58 15.58
CA GLU A 253 -10.00 -0.63 15.05
C GLU A 253 -9.20 -1.75 15.73
N MET A 254 -8.23 -2.29 15.01
CA MET A 254 -7.38 -3.37 15.52
C MET A 254 -6.00 -3.34 14.89
N LEU A 255 -4.99 -3.42 15.74
CA LEU A 255 -3.62 -3.74 15.38
C LEU A 255 -3.36 -5.21 15.71
N VAL A 256 -2.81 -5.95 14.77
CA VAL A 256 -2.33 -7.32 14.96
C VAL A 256 -0.83 -7.34 14.69
N GLN A 257 -0.05 -7.81 15.66
CA GLN A 257 1.39 -8.03 15.53
C GLN A 257 1.68 -9.52 15.55
N VAL A 258 2.59 -9.96 14.69
CA VAL A 258 3.17 -11.30 14.72
C VAL A 258 4.69 -11.18 14.75
N SER A 259 5.38 -12.07 15.46
CA SER A 259 6.84 -12.12 15.46
C SER A 259 7.35 -13.52 15.15
N TYR A 260 8.47 -13.58 14.45
CA TYR A 260 9.16 -14.82 14.07
C TYR A 260 10.60 -14.83 14.55
N ALA A 261 11.08 -16.03 14.85
CA ALA A 261 12.50 -16.33 14.95
C ALA A 261 12.98 -17.01 13.65
N ILE A 262 14.18 -16.71 13.21
CA ILE A 262 14.76 -17.33 12.01
C ILE A 262 14.80 -18.84 12.15
N GLY A 263 14.38 -19.57 11.13
CA GLY A 263 14.36 -21.03 11.10
C GLY A 263 13.23 -21.69 11.90
N VAL A 264 12.32 -20.91 12.52
CA VAL A 264 11.17 -21.42 13.27
C VAL A 264 9.88 -21.15 12.48
N ALA A 265 9.05 -22.17 12.26
CA ALA A 265 7.82 -22.06 11.48
C ALA A 265 6.71 -21.36 12.28
N GLU A 266 6.51 -21.75 13.52
CA GLU A 266 5.49 -21.15 14.38
C GLU A 266 5.86 -19.73 14.79
N PRO A 267 4.93 -18.77 14.79
CA PRO A 267 5.18 -17.45 15.36
C PRO A 267 5.62 -17.55 16.81
N VAL A 268 6.61 -16.76 17.20
CA VAL A 268 7.06 -16.65 18.59
C VAL A 268 6.02 -15.93 19.46
N SER A 269 5.31 -14.96 18.88
CA SER A 269 4.23 -14.26 19.58
C SER A 269 3.19 -13.69 18.62
N ILE A 270 1.98 -13.56 19.13
CA ILE A 270 0.88 -12.82 18.52
C ILE A 270 0.40 -11.80 19.55
N TYR A 271 0.33 -10.53 19.15
CA TYR A 271 -0.16 -9.45 20.02
C TYR A 271 -1.29 -8.70 19.29
N VAL A 272 -2.29 -8.31 20.03
CA VAL A 272 -3.44 -7.55 19.55
C VAL A 272 -3.58 -6.28 20.39
N ASN A 273 -3.99 -5.19 19.73
CA ASN A 273 -4.41 -3.97 20.40
C ASN A 273 -5.67 -3.45 19.73
N THR A 274 -6.76 -3.38 20.47
CA THR A 274 -8.04 -2.81 20.03
C THR A 274 -8.19 -1.34 20.41
N TYR A 275 -7.16 -0.74 21.02
CA TYR A 275 -7.14 0.66 21.48
C TYR A 275 -8.30 1.00 22.43
N GLY A 276 -8.80 0.00 23.16
CA GLY A 276 -9.95 0.16 24.06
C GLY A 276 -11.31 0.23 23.35
N ARG A 277 -11.36 -0.05 22.05
CA ARG A 277 -12.56 0.04 21.20
C ARG A 277 -13.12 -1.34 20.83
N SER A 278 -12.90 -2.34 21.69
CA SER A 278 -13.47 -3.68 21.54
C SER A 278 -14.98 -3.69 21.83
N HIS A 279 -15.72 -4.46 21.06
CA HIS A 279 -17.16 -4.68 21.25
C HIS A 279 -17.48 -6.04 21.89
N VAL A 280 -16.45 -6.84 22.18
CA VAL A 280 -16.57 -8.13 22.84
C VAL A 280 -16.06 -8.05 24.29
N ASN A 281 -16.65 -8.84 25.20
CA ASN A 281 -16.22 -8.89 26.60
C ASN A 281 -15.00 -9.81 26.76
N MET A 282 -13.91 -9.45 26.11
CA MET A 282 -12.63 -10.16 26.13
C MET A 282 -11.50 -9.14 26.16
N SER A 283 -10.42 -9.50 26.83
CA SER A 283 -9.16 -8.75 26.75
C SER A 283 -8.49 -8.92 25.39
N ASP A 284 -7.61 -8.00 24.99
CA ASP A 284 -6.81 -8.12 23.77
C ASP A 284 -5.96 -9.41 23.75
N GLY A 285 -5.51 -9.88 24.92
CA GLY A 285 -4.81 -11.16 25.06
C GLY A 285 -5.69 -12.37 24.76
N GLU A 286 -6.94 -12.38 25.19
CA GLU A 286 -7.90 -13.46 24.86
C GLU A 286 -8.28 -13.44 23.39
N ILE A 287 -8.42 -12.25 22.79
CA ILE A 287 -8.61 -12.09 21.33
C ILE A 287 -7.41 -12.66 20.58
N ALA A 288 -6.18 -12.35 21.01
CA ALA A 288 -4.95 -12.89 20.41
C ALA A 288 -4.88 -14.42 20.46
N GLN A 289 -5.31 -15.02 21.57
CA GLN A 289 -5.37 -16.50 21.71
C GLN A 289 -6.39 -17.13 20.75
N LYS A 290 -7.52 -16.48 20.51
CA LYS A 290 -8.51 -16.94 19.49
C LYS A 290 -7.93 -16.83 18.09
N ILE A 291 -7.30 -15.71 17.76
CA ILE A 291 -6.62 -15.51 16.47
C ILE A 291 -5.60 -16.61 16.21
N ALA A 292 -4.76 -16.95 17.22
CA ALA A 292 -3.77 -18.02 17.12
C ALA A 292 -4.37 -19.40 16.78
N LYS A 293 -5.61 -19.65 17.20
CA LYS A 293 -6.32 -20.91 16.92
C LYS A 293 -7.03 -20.91 15.56
N MET A 294 -7.47 -19.73 15.10
CA MET A 294 -8.25 -19.59 13.88
C MET A 294 -7.39 -19.47 12.62
N PHE A 295 -6.17 -18.95 12.75
CA PHE A 295 -5.31 -18.62 11.63
C PHE A 295 -3.96 -19.32 11.75
N ASP A 296 -3.63 -20.13 10.74
CA ASP A 296 -2.31 -20.73 10.60
C ASP A 296 -1.33 -19.68 10.05
N LEU A 297 -0.45 -19.21 10.91
CA LEU A 297 0.52 -18.16 10.61
C LEU A 297 1.93 -18.69 10.30
N ARG A 298 2.07 -19.98 10.06
CA ARG A 298 3.32 -20.52 9.53
C ARG A 298 3.58 -19.96 8.13
N PRO A 299 4.83 -19.60 7.77
CA PRO A 299 5.13 -18.91 6.50
C PRO A 299 4.53 -19.60 5.28
N LYS A 300 4.62 -20.95 5.21
CA LYS A 300 4.08 -21.73 4.10
C LYS A 300 2.55 -21.75 4.04
N ALA A 301 1.90 -21.81 5.20
CA ALA A 301 0.45 -21.74 5.31
C ALA A 301 -0.08 -20.37 4.84
N ILE A 302 0.60 -19.26 5.22
CA ILE A 302 0.28 -17.93 4.74
C ILE A 302 0.40 -17.85 3.22
N GLU A 303 1.53 -18.32 2.67
CA GLU A 303 1.78 -18.32 1.21
C GLU A 303 0.66 -19.04 0.45
N ARG A 304 0.24 -20.21 0.93
CA ARG A 304 -0.82 -21.02 0.36
C ARG A 304 -2.19 -20.37 0.49
N HIS A 305 -2.54 -19.92 1.70
CA HIS A 305 -3.85 -19.33 2.00
C HIS A 305 -4.09 -18.06 1.19
N LEU A 306 -3.12 -17.16 1.16
CA LEU A 306 -3.19 -15.91 0.41
C LEU A 306 -2.76 -16.05 -1.06
N LYS A 307 -2.44 -17.26 -1.54
CA LYS A 307 -2.03 -17.54 -2.92
C LYS A 307 -0.85 -16.67 -3.41
N LEU A 308 0.10 -16.38 -2.54
CA LEU A 308 1.14 -15.39 -2.78
C LEU A 308 2.17 -15.76 -3.86
N ARG A 309 2.16 -16.98 -4.38
CA ARG A 309 3.01 -17.39 -5.52
C ARG A 309 2.47 -16.98 -6.89
N GLN A 310 1.30 -16.35 -6.94
CA GLN A 310 0.75 -15.83 -8.19
C GLN A 310 1.44 -14.52 -8.59
N PRO A 311 1.47 -14.17 -9.89
CA PRO A 311 2.08 -12.94 -10.39
C PRO A 311 1.17 -11.73 -10.14
N MET A 312 0.93 -11.40 -8.86
CA MET A 312 0.00 -10.37 -8.38
C MET A 312 0.67 -9.07 -7.95
N TYR A 313 2.00 -8.93 -8.08
CA TYR A 313 2.74 -7.88 -7.40
C TYR A 313 2.94 -6.59 -8.19
N LEU A 314 2.69 -6.60 -9.50
CA LEU A 314 2.80 -5.38 -10.32
C LEU A 314 1.86 -4.28 -9.80
N GLU A 315 0.65 -4.64 -9.42
CA GLU A 315 -0.38 -3.72 -8.94
C GLU A 315 -0.09 -3.17 -7.54
N THR A 316 0.85 -3.77 -6.80
CA THR A 316 1.32 -3.24 -5.51
C THR A 316 2.38 -2.14 -5.66
N ALA A 317 2.91 -1.92 -6.87
CA ALA A 317 4.00 -0.98 -7.11
C ALA A 317 3.58 0.51 -7.01
N ALA A 318 2.28 0.80 -6.90
CA ALA A 318 1.76 2.15 -6.77
C ALA A 318 0.56 2.21 -5.83
N TYR A 319 0.41 3.31 -5.11
CA TYR A 319 -0.72 3.64 -4.24
C TYR A 319 -0.90 2.70 -3.04
N GLY A 320 0.19 2.21 -2.49
CA GLY A 320 0.21 1.35 -1.29
C GLY A 320 -0.20 -0.10 -1.53
N HIS A 321 0.06 -0.93 -0.55
CA HIS A 321 -0.22 -2.36 -0.58
C HIS A 321 -1.56 -2.71 0.08
N MET A 322 -2.07 -1.85 0.96
CA MET A 322 -3.27 -2.06 1.77
C MET A 322 -4.45 -1.21 1.29
N GLY A 323 -5.68 -1.59 1.68
CA GLY A 323 -6.89 -0.88 1.30
C GLY A 323 -7.28 -1.03 -0.18
N ARG A 324 -6.74 -2.05 -0.85
CA ARG A 324 -6.98 -2.32 -2.26
C ARG A 324 -8.18 -3.25 -2.44
N LYS A 325 -8.72 -3.25 -3.65
CA LYS A 325 -9.82 -4.14 -4.00
C LYS A 325 -9.30 -5.53 -4.34
N ASN A 326 -9.80 -6.57 -3.63
CA ASN A 326 -9.60 -7.94 -4.07
C ASN A 326 -10.40 -8.19 -5.35
N GLU A 327 -9.76 -8.65 -6.39
CA GLU A 327 -10.40 -8.93 -7.67
C GLU A 327 -9.66 -10.02 -8.45
N LEU A 328 -10.39 -10.75 -9.29
CA LEU A 328 -9.86 -11.74 -10.20
C LEU A 328 -9.64 -11.10 -11.56
N VAL A 329 -8.41 -11.14 -12.06
CA VAL A 329 -8.03 -10.55 -13.35
C VAL A 329 -7.38 -11.60 -14.25
N GLU A 330 -7.55 -11.45 -15.54
CA GLU A 330 -6.82 -12.24 -16.53
C GLU A 330 -5.50 -11.57 -16.86
N LYS A 331 -4.40 -12.31 -16.77
CA LYS A 331 -3.06 -11.85 -17.14
C LYS A 331 -2.46 -12.71 -18.23
N THR A 332 -1.91 -12.07 -19.26
CA THR A 332 -1.20 -12.71 -20.36
C THR A 332 0.29 -12.38 -20.28
N PHE A 333 1.12 -13.40 -20.24
CA PHE A 333 2.57 -13.32 -20.18
C PHE A 333 3.17 -13.79 -21.49
N THR A 334 3.96 -12.91 -22.11
CA THR A 334 4.71 -13.21 -23.33
C THR A 334 6.19 -13.29 -23.03
N SER A 335 6.87 -14.25 -23.61
CA SER A 335 8.32 -14.47 -23.46
C SER A 335 8.94 -14.75 -24.84
N ARG A 336 10.21 -14.41 -24.99
CA ARG A 336 11.00 -14.80 -26.19
C ARG A 336 11.38 -16.30 -26.14
N TYR A 337 11.29 -16.92 -24.98
CA TYR A 337 11.81 -18.28 -24.71
C TYR A 337 10.72 -19.31 -24.42
N HIS A 338 9.49 -18.87 -24.16
CA HIS A 338 8.37 -19.71 -23.79
C HIS A 338 7.11 -19.31 -24.52
N GLU A 339 6.17 -20.22 -24.67
CA GLU A 339 4.84 -19.92 -25.22
C GLU A 339 4.12 -18.87 -24.38
N THR A 340 3.27 -18.09 -25.04
CA THR A 340 2.40 -17.14 -24.37
C THR A 340 1.47 -17.86 -23.41
N LYS A 341 1.45 -17.45 -22.15
CA LYS A 341 0.61 -18.04 -21.10
C LYS A 341 -0.41 -17.02 -20.61
N THR A 342 -1.68 -17.39 -20.67
CA THR A 342 -2.78 -16.64 -20.05
C THR A 342 -3.29 -17.36 -18.82
N MET A 343 -3.52 -16.65 -17.72
CA MET A 343 -4.00 -17.22 -16.47
C MET A 343 -4.84 -16.22 -15.68
N GLN A 344 -5.77 -16.75 -14.87
CA GLN A 344 -6.51 -15.96 -13.90
C GLN A 344 -5.65 -15.76 -12.65
N VAL A 345 -5.53 -14.50 -12.22
CA VAL A 345 -4.75 -14.08 -11.04
C VAL A 345 -5.66 -13.33 -10.09
N GLU A 346 -5.69 -13.76 -8.84
CA GLU A 346 -6.44 -13.09 -7.79
C GLU A 346 -5.55 -12.04 -7.11
N LEU A 347 -5.89 -10.76 -7.30
CA LEU A 347 -5.15 -9.63 -6.74
C LEU A 347 -5.56 -9.33 -5.31
N PHE A 348 -4.64 -8.82 -4.51
CA PHE A 348 -4.87 -8.33 -3.14
C PHE A 348 -5.66 -9.31 -2.27
N THR A 349 -5.25 -10.57 -2.25
CA THR A 349 -5.92 -11.65 -1.52
C THR A 349 -6.02 -11.39 -0.02
N TRP A 350 -5.13 -10.59 0.54
CA TRP A 350 -5.14 -10.16 1.94
C TRP A 350 -6.21 -9.11 2.27
N GLU A 351 -6.93 -8.64 1.27
CA GLU A 351 -8.06 -7.71 1.44
C GLU A 351 -9.43 -8.42 1.42
N LYS A 352 -9.48 -9.75 1.33
CA LYS A 352 -10.72 -10.52 1.39
C LYS A 352 -11.42 -10.39 2.74
N LEU A 353 -12.74 -10.54 2.71
CA LEU A 353 -13.62 -10.57 3.89
C LEU A 353 -14.34 -11.93 4.01
N ASP A 354 -13.63 -13.02 3.74
CA ASP A 354 -14.18 -14.37 3.70
C ASP A 354 -14.16 -15.10 5.07
N LYS A 355 -13.63 -14.44 6.12
CA LYS A 355 -13.62 -14.96 7.51
C LYS A 355 -14.62 -14.28 8.44
N VAL A 356 -15.36 -13.30 7.96
CA VAL A 356 -16.28 -12.48 8.79
C VAL A 356 -17.29 -13.33 9.53
N GLU A 357 -17.99 -14.26 8.86
CA GLU A 357 -19.03 -15.08 9.48
C GLU A 357 -18.46 -16.13 10.46
N GLU A 358 -17.28 -16.66 10.17
CA GLU A 358 -16.57 -17.57 11.08
C GLU A 358 -16.14 -16.84 12.36
N ILE A 359 -15.63 -15.61 12.22
CA ILE A 359 -15.24 -14.75 13.34
C ILE A 359 -16.47 -14.38 14.19
N LYS A 360 -17.56 -13.94 13.59
CA LYS A 360 -18.79 -13.63 14.31
C LYS A 360 -19.24 -14.81 15.18
N LYS A 361 -19.29 -16.00 14.60
CA LYS A 361 -19.65 -17.21 15.32
C LYS A 361 -18.71 -17.50 16.51
N GLU A 362 -17.40 -17.37 16.30
CA GLU A 362 -16.38 -17.64 17.32
C GLU A 362 -16.41 -16.61 18.46
N PHE A 363 -16.78 -15.38 18.18
CA PHE A 363 -16.84 -14.28 19.15
C PHE A 363 -18.23 -14.02 19.71
N GLY A 364 -19.27 -14.71 19.21
CA GLY A 364 -20.64 -14.59 19.70
C GLY A 364 -21.33 -13.28 19.27
N LEU A 365 -21.02 -12.79 18.06
CA LEU A 365 -21.55 -11.57 17.45
C LEU A 365 -22.70 -11.84 16.48
#